data_3f33a0e9dfbfbe1cfcb6a72f560c5fb6
#
_entry.id   3f33a0e9dfbfbe1cfcb6a72f560c5fb6
#
_cell.length_a   1.000
_cell.length_b   1.000
_cell.length_c   1.000
_cell.angle_alpha   90.00
_cell.angle_beta   90.00
_cell.angle_gamma   90.00
#
_symmetry.space_group_name_H-M   'P 1'
#
loop_
_entity.id
_entity.type
_entity.pdbx_description
1 polymer ?
#
loop_
_entity_poly.entity_id
_entity_poly.type
_entity_poly.pdbx_seq_one_letter_code
_entity_poly.pdbx_strand_id
1 'polypeptide(L)'
;MPARRIVIGIGVSLISICATGANAFALETQKAREIMDAILMQNGISATEMSAENSNGTVIFTYDDVRLDLSGYSSARELVLDDVRVTMNDTDIANQVDIGVTLPERGKMLAEATSDQRELTMRKALGSLRWDHVNGVPVNFTGSADFLIGDEPVTRKHWLMNGLVIRWMPEEARISWQAAEWTGPNREKRGSVKSTSFLLYPGENDETHLDYAHDGLWLPSLLQPRTVRIKSSSTGLPWSEARPILQKGFNDMMTGLAPRAARRQIANDLWQKAADNGAPVKIDEIYVEGRGLEALGKGEFIAQKAARYGFSGQLDVDLIGRERLQDLIGTPQSPTLLGALVPFAVDGLAAGEPGTQGTTNYDVELLRDGRIVVNGITVFSGTSGS
;
A
#
# COMPACT_ATOMS: atom_id res chain seq x y z
N MET A 1 -5.89 -12.60 6.79
CA MET A 1 -5.46 -11.26 6.34
C MET A 1 -5.68 -11.03 4.82
N PRO A 2 -6.81 -11.41 4.24
CA PRO A 2 -7.06 -11.17 2.80
C PRO A 2 -7.69 -9.81 2.47
N ALA A 3 -8.43 -9.20 3.39
CA ALA A 3 -9.13 -7.94 3.09
C ALA A 3 -8.21 -6.76 2.69
N ARG A 4 -6.96 -6.71 3.19
CA ARG A 4 -5.97 -5.72 2.75
C ARG A 4 -5.58 -5.82 1.26
N ARG A 5 -5.84 -6.98 0.61
CA ARG A 5 -5.42 -7.21 -0.77
C ARG A 5 -6.40 -6.62 -1.80
N ILE A 6 -7.70 -6.68 -1.50
CA ILE A 6 -8.76 -6.27 -2.44
C ILE A 6 -8.69 -4.78 -2.72
N VAL A 7 -8.53 -3.99 -1.67
CA VAL A 7 -8.58 -2.54 -1.77
C VAL A 7 -7.44 -1.96 -2.59
N ILE A 8 -6.22 -2.47 -2.38
CA ILE A 8 -5.05 -2.02 -3.14
C ILE A 8 -5.17 -2.48 -4.60
N GLY A 9 -5.68 -3.69 -4.83
CA GLY A 9 -5.83 -4.22 -6.17
C GLY A 9 -6.87 -3.48 -7.00
N ILE A 10 -8.06 -3.27 -6.46
CA ILE A 10 -9.11 -2.50 -7.14
C ILE A 10 -8.67 -1.04 -7.32
N GLY A 11 -8.03 -0.47 -6.30
CA GLY A 11 -7.47 0.88 -6.39
C GLY A 11 -6.46 1.04 -7.52
N VAL A 12 -5.49 0.13 -7.64
CA VAL A 12 -4.42 0.22 -8.63
C VAL A 12 -4.92 -0.09 -10.05
N SER A 13 -5.90 -1.00 -10.21
CA SER A 13 -6.42 -1.35 -11.54
C SER A 13 -7.51 -0.41 -12.06
N LEU A 14 -8.19 0.33 -11.18
CA LEU A 14 -9.36 1.13 -11.52
C LEU A 14 -9.15 2.64 -11.43
N ILE A 15 -7.97 3.08 -11.04
CA ILE A 15 -7.79 4.48 -10.71
C ILE A 15 -6.93 5.18 -11.74
N SER A 16 -7.54 6.12 -12.38
CA SER A 16 -6.91 7.30 -12.95
C SER A 16 -7.93 8.22 -13.57
N ILE A 17 -7.87 9.53 -13.32
CA ILE A 17 -8.11 10.53 -14.35
C ILE A 17 -9.06 11.68 -13.98
N CYS A 18 -8.60 12.88 -13.80
CA CYS A 18 -9.20 14.15 -14.22
C CYS A 18 -8.13 15.24 -14.33
N ALA A 19 -8.02 15.84 -15.49
CA ALA A 19 -7.11 16.94 -15.75
C ALA A 19 -7.81 18.30 -15.69
N THR A 20 -7.10 19.32 -15.28
CA THR A 20 -7.50 20.72 -15.42
C THR A 20 -6.53 21.48 -16.30
N GLY A 21 -7.07 21.99 -17.33
CA GLY A 21 -6.91 23.21 -18.11
C GLY A 21 -5.58 23.77 -18.53
N ALA A 22 -5.50 24.14 -19.70
CA ALA A 22 -5.22 25.32 -20.49
C ALA A 22 -4.37 25.03 -21.74
N ASN A 23 -4.86 25.46 -22.88
CA ASN A 23 -4.22 25.43 -24.21
C ASN A 23 -3.88 24.05 -24.76
N ALA A 24 -4.87 23.15 -24.75
CA ALA A 24 -4.77 21.87 -25.45
C ALA A 24 -4.73 22.10 -26.96
N PHE A 25 -3.73 21.57 -27.65
CA PHE A 25 -3.83 21.26 -29.06
C PHE A 25 -5.01 20.30 -29.21
N ALA A 26 -5.87 20.50 -30.22
CA ALA A 26 -7.05 19.67 -30.39
C ALA A 26 -6.64 18.22 -30.70
N LEU A 27 -6.82 17.33 -29.75
CA LEU A 27 -6.57 15.91 -29.94
C LEU A 27 -7.59 15.36 -30.94
N GLU A 28 -7.12 14.72 -31.99
CA GLU A 28 -8.00 14.06 -32.94
C GLU A 28 -8.61 12.79 -32.35
N THR A 29 -9.91 12.57 -32.54
CA THR A 29 -10.63 11.41 -32.02
C THR A 29 -9.99 10.08 -32.42
N GLN A 30 -9.47 9.98 -33.66
CA GLN A 30 -8.81 8.76 -34.12
C GLN A 30 -7.51 8.48 -33.37
N LYS A 31 -6.67 9.50 -33.15
CA LYS A 31 -5.44 9.38 -32.36
C LYS A 31 -5.74 9.02 -30.90
N ALA A 32 -6.78 9.64 -30.34
CA ALA A 32 -7.22 9.32 -28.97
C ALA A 32 -7.67 7.85 -28.86
N ARG A 33 -8.40 7.34 -29.85
CA ARG A 33 -8.83 5.94 -29.89
C ARG A 33 -7.64 4.99 -29.97
N GLU A 34 -6.67 5.24 -30.82
CA GLU A 34 -5.45 4.42 -30.91
C GLU A 34 -4.68 4.35 -29.58
N ILE A 35 -4.59 5.47 -28.87
CA ILE A 35 -3.97 5.53 -27.54
C ILE A 35 -4.78 4.70 -26.53
N MET A 36 -6.12 4.84 -26.51
CA MET A 36 -6.98 4.08 -25.60
C MET A 36 -6.92 2.58 -25.87
N ASP A 37 -6.99 2.18 -27.13
CA ASP A 37 -6.89 0.76 -27.50
C ASP A 37 -5.56 0.17 -27.07
N ALA A 38 -4.45 0.91 -27.20
CA ALA A 38 -3.14 0.48 -26.72
C ALA A 38 -3.13 0.33 -25.18
N ILE A 39 -3.72 1.27 -24.44
CA ILE A 39 -3.83 1.20 -22.96
C ILE A 39 -4.66 -0.01 -22.53
N LEU A 40 -5.84 -0.19 -23.14
CA LEU A 40 -6.74 -1.31 -22.81
C LEU A 40 -6.05 -2.65 -23.08
N MET A 41 -5.46 -2.80 -24.25
CA MET A 41 -4.74 -4.02 -24.67
C MET A 41 -3.54 -4.30 -23.75
N GLN A 42 -2.72 -3.30 -23.46
CA GLN A 42 -1.53 -3.44 -22.61
C GLN A 42 -1.87 -3.87 -21.19
N ASN A 43 -3.02 -3.43 -20.68
CA ASN A 43 -3.47 -3.73 -19.32
C ASN A 43 -4.43 -4.94 -19.25
N GLY A 44 -4.66 -5.63 -20.37
CA GLY A 44 -5.55 -6.79 -20.40
C GLY A 44 -7.01 -6.43 -20.08
N ILE A 45 -7.41 -5.18 -20.37
CA ILE A 45 -8.77 -4.69 -20.16
C ILE A 45 -9.56 -4.90 -21.44
N SER A 46 -10.68 -5.61 -21.37
CA SER A 46 -11.65 -5.66 -22.45
C SER A 46 -12.78 -4.67 -22.18
N ALA A 47 -13.23 -3.98 -23.21
CA ALA A 47 -14.30 -3.00 -23.14
C ALA A 47 -15.01 -2.87 -24.49
N THR A 48 -16.29 -2.49 -24.46
CA THR A 48 -17.06 -2.16 -25.65
C THR A 48 -17.24 -0.65 -25.75
N GLU A 49 -16.63 -0.01 -26.77
CA GLU A 49 -16.84 1.42 -27.03
C GLU A 49 -18.29 1.66 -27.47
N MET A 50 -19.03 2.48 -26.75
CA MET A 50 -20.41 2.87 -27.07
C MET A 50 -20.45 4.19 -27.85
N SER A 51 -19.59 5.13 -27.48
CA SER A 51 -19.45 6.43 -28.16
C SER A 51 -18.07 7.03 -28.00
N ALA A 52 -17.69 7.86 -28.99
CA ALA A 52 -16.52 8.72 -28.91
C ALA A 52 -16.90 10.10 -29.50
N GLU A 53 -16.85 11.12 -28.68
CA GLU A 53 -17.21 12.49 -29.03
C GLU A 53 -16.05 13.44 -28.81
N ASN A 54 -15.83 14.40 -29.69
CA ASN A 54 -14.85 15.46 -29.50
C ASN A 54 -15.58 16.76 -29.15
N SER A 55 -15.30 17.30 -27.98
CA SER A 55 -15.85 18.57 -27.52
C SER A 55 -14.71 19.50 -27.09
N ASN A 56 -14.49 20.54 -27.88
CA ASN A 56 -13.46 21.56 -27.61
C ASN A 56 -12.04 21.02 -27.37
N GLY A 57 -11.64 20.01 -28.13
CA GLY A 57 -10.31 19.39 -28.02
C GLY A 57 -10.20 18.30 -26.94
N THR A 58 -11.27 18.05 -26.19
CA THR A 58 -11.40 16.91 -25.30
C THR A 58 -12.13 15.79 -26.02
N VAL A 59 -11.53 14.62 -26.11
CA VAL A 59 -12.22 13.42 -26.62
C VAL A 59 -12.84 12.69 -25.43
N ILE A 60 -14.11 12.39 -25.53
CA ILE A 60 -14.91 11.70 -24.49
C ILE A 60 -15.34 10.35 -25.06
N PHE A 61 -14.94 9.28 -24.38
CA PHE A 61 -15.37 7.93 -24.67
C PHE A 61 -16.38 7.48 -23.60
N THR A 62 -17.31 6.66 -23.99
CA THR A 62 -18.15 5.88 -23.08
C THR A 62 -17.99 4.40 -23.40
N TYR A 63 -17.72 3.59 -22.40
CA TYR A 63 -17.51 2.17 -22.53
C TYR A 63 -18.50 1.39 -21.66
N ASP A 64 -19.02 0.29 -22.23
CA ASP A 64 -19.74 -0.74 -21.51
C ASP A 64 -18.94 -2.04 -21.47
N ASP A 65 -19.36 -2.96 -20.60
CA ASP A 65 -18.76 -4.27 -20.40
C ASP A 65 -17.23 -4.19 -20.19
N VAL A 66 -16.78 -3.17 -19.44
CA VAL A 66 -15.36 -3.02 -19.10
C VAL A 66 -15.00 -4.10 -18.11
N ARG A 67 -14.11 -5.02 -18.49
CA ARG A 67 -13.69 -6.17 -17.70
C ARG A 67 -12.25 -6.05 -17.25
N LEU A 68 -12.06 -6.20 -15.94
CA LEU A 68 -10.77 -6.11 -15.26
C LEU A 68 -10.48 -7.43 -14.56
N ASP A 69 -9.29 -8.00 -14.80
CA ASP A 69 -8.85 -9.21 -14.11
C ASP A 69 -8.49 -8.90 -12.65
N LEU A 70 -9.17 -9.55 -11.72
CA LEU A 70 -8.94 -9.46 -10.29
C LEU A 70 -8.26 -10.69 -9.69
N SER A 71 -7.85 -11.67 -10.49
CA SER A 71 -7.35 -12.98 -10.01
C SER A 71 -6.15 -12.87 -9.08
N GLY A 72 -5.33 -11.82 -9.21
CA GLY A 72 -4.19 -11.54 -8.32
C GLY A 72 -4.56 -10.84 -7.01
N TYR A 73 -5.77 -10.35 -6.87
CA TYR A 73 -6.16 -9.39 -5.82
C TYR A 73 -7.28 -9.91 -4.90
N SER A 74 -8.19 -10.70 -5.41
CA SER A 74 -9.45 -11.06 -4.76
C SER A 74 -9.78 -12.53 -4.98
N SER A 75 -10.84 -13.01 -4.33
CA SER A 75 -11.50 -14.26 -4.69
C SER A 75 -12.43 -14.11 -5.90
N ALA A 76 -12.75 -12.87 -6.30
CA ALA A 76 -13.32 -12.59 -7.59
C ALA A 76 -12.25 -12.72 -8.67
N ARG A 77 -12.66 -13.19 -9.85
CA ARG A 77 -11.79 -13.26 -11.02
C ARG A 77 -11.85 -11.99 -11.84
N GLU A 78 -13.05 -11.48 -12.04
CA GLU A 78 -13.29 -10.30 -12.87
C GLU A 78 -14.13 -9.26 -12.14
N LEU A 79 -13.88 -8.00 -12.45
CA LEU A 79 -14.78 -6.88 -12.20
C LEU A 79 -15.33 -6.40 -13.54
N VAL A 80 -16.65 -6.32 -13.65
CA VAL A 80 -17.35 -5.82 -14.83
C VAL A 80 -18.03 -4.51 -14.48
N LEU A 81 -17.81 -3.49 -15.31
CA LEU A 81 -18.35 -2.14 -15.16
C LEU A 81 -19.02 -1.72 -16.46
N ASP A 82 -20.23 -1.18 -16.33
CA ASP A 82 -20.97 -0.55 -17.41
C ASP A 82 -20.91 0.98 -17.23
N ASP A 83 -21.13 1.78 -18.27
CA ASP A 83 -21.09 3.26 -18.23
C ASP A 83 -19.77 3.86 -17.73
N VAL A 84 -18.64 3.30 -18.08
CA VAL A 84 -17.35 3.90 -17.79
C VAL A 84 -17.10 5.07 -18.75
N ARG A 85 -16.95 6.27 -18.20
CA ARG A 85 -16.67 7.46 -18.99
C ARG A 85 -15.19 7.83 -18.90
N VAL A 86 -14.55 7.97 -20.04
CA VAL A 86 -13.16 8.39 -20.18
C VAL A 86 -13.08 9.71 -20.94
N THR A 87 -12.32 10.67 -20.40
CA THR A 87 -11.99 11.91 -21.10
C THR A 87 -10.50 11.90 -21.45
N MET A 88 -10.10 12.38 -22.61
CA MET A 88 -8.71 12.47 -23.03
C MET A 88 -8.41 13.84 -23.61
N ASN A 89 -7.32 14.45 -23.16
CA ASN A 89 -6.83 15.73 -23.63
C ASN A 89 -5.36 15.61 -24.02
N ASP A 90 -4.97 16.38 -25.02
CA ASP A 90 -3.54 16.61 -25.30
C ASP A 90 -2.91 17.44 -24.17
N THR A 91 -1.60 17.35 -24.03
CA THR A 91 -0.84 18.16 -23.06
C THR A 91 0.14 19.07 -23.79
N ASP A 92 0.74 20.00 -23.08
CA ASP A 92 1.84 20.85 -23.55
C ASP A 92 3.16 20.06 -23.72
N ILE A 93 3.20 18.82 -23.23
CA ILE A 93 4.37 17.94 -23.31
C ILE A 93 4.15 16.96 -24.48
N ALA A 94 5.06 16.99 -25.45
CA ALA A 94 5.00 16.07 -26.59
C ALA A 94 4.95 14.60 -26.12
N ASN A 95 4.13 13.80 -26.78
CA ASN A 95 3.92 12.37 -26.51
C ASN A 95 3.18 12.05 -25.19
N GLN A 96 2.62 13.03 -24.51
CA GLN A 96 1.83 12.81 -23.30
C GLN A 96 0.37 13.25 -23.52
N VAL A 97 -0.53 12.52 -22.89
CA VAL A 97 -1.95 12.85 -22.84
C VAL A 97 -2.43 12.79 -21.40
N ASP A 98 -3.34 13.71 -21.06
CA ASP A 98 -4.07 13.65 -19.80
C ASP A 98 -5.40 12.96 -20.06
N ILE A 99 -5.63 11.96 -19.32
CA ILE A 99 -6.78 11.09 -19.50
C ILE A 99 -7.71 11.18 -18.28
N GLY A 100 -9.13 11.29 -18.39
CA GLY A 100 -10.28 11.37 -17.50
C GLY A 100 -11.09 10.04 -17.36
N VAL A 101 -11.19 9.27 -16.13
CA VAL A 101 -12.22 8.21 -15.98
C VAL A 101 -13.15 8.54 -14.82
N THR A 102 -14.38 8.44 -15.09
CA THR A 102 -15.44 8.39 -14.10
C THR A 102 -15.99 6.97 -14.11
N LEU A 103 -15.96 6.33 -12.96
CA LEU A 103 -16.50 4.99 -12.81
C LEU A 103 -18.00 5.06 -12.43
N PRO A 104 -18.78 4.05 -12.82
CA PRO A 104 -20.19 3.95 -12.47
C PRO A 104 -20.36 3.75 -10.94
N GLU A 105 -21.57 3.99 -10.45
CA GLU A 105 -21.88 3.72 -9.04
C GLU A 105 -21.92 2.24 -8.70
N ARG A 106 -22.06 1.37 -9.70
CA ARG A 106 -22.18 -0.09 -9.52
C ARG A 106 -21.30 -0.85 -10.49
N GLY A 107 -20.74 -1.93 -9.98
CA GLY A 107 -20.02 -2.93 -10.75
C GLY A 107 -20.37 -4.34 -10.30
N LYS A 108 -19.98 -5.33 -11.09
CA LYS A 108 -20.23 -6.75 -10.81
C LYS A 108 -18.91 -7.46 -10.62
N MET A 109 -18.71 -8.10 -9.47
CA MET A 109 -17.57 -9.00 -9.20
C MET A 109 -17.98 -10.44 -9.52
N LEU A 110 -17.25 -11.09 -10.41
CA LEU A 110 -17.52 -12.44 -10.89
C LEU A 110 -16.48 -13.44 -10.36
N ALA A 111 -16.93 -14.66 -10.01
CA ALA A 111 -16.05 -15.78 -9.69
C ALA A 111 -15.82 -16.66 -10.92
N GLU A 112 -14.69 -17.38 -10.97
CA GLU A 112 -14.27 -18.17 -12.13
C GLU A 112 -15.21 -19.34 -12.48
N ALA A 113 -15.76 -20.03 -11.50
CA ALA A 113 -16.41 -21.32 -11.67
C ALA A 113 -17.91 -21.30 -11.33
N THR A 114 -18.46 -20.19 -10.98
CA THR A 114 -19.83 -20.10 -10.51
C THR A 114 -20.56 -18.93 -11.16
N SER A 115 -21.86 -19.12 -11.38
CA SER A 115 -22.77 -17.97 -11.64
C SER A 115 -22.87 -17.01 -10.44
N ASP A 116 -22.00 -17.14 -9.43
CA ASP A 116 -22.00 -16.31 -8.24
C ASP A 116 -21.37 -14.95 -8.59
N GLN A 117 -22.21 -13.99 -8.82
CA GLN A 117 -21.85 -12.59 -9.02
C GLN A 117 -22.24 -11.79 -7.78
N ARG A 118 -21.41 -10.80 -7.45
CA ARG A 118 -21.65 -9.87 -6.34
C ARG A 118 -21.56 -8.44 -6.81
N GLU A 119 -22.33 -7.59 -6.19
CA GLU A 119 -22.31 -6.17 -6.50
C GLU A 119 -21.14 -5.48 -5.80
N LEU A 120 -20.47 -4.60 -6.52
CA LEU A 120 -19.56 -3.59 -6.00
C LEU A 120 -20.27 -2.24 -6.13
N THR A 121 -20.50 -1.57 -5.02
CA THR A 121 -21.03 -0.21 -5.01
C THR A 121 -19.88 0.78 -4.82
N MET A 122 -19.86 1.82 -5.63
CA MET A 122 -18.85 2.89 -5.63
C MET A 122 -19.57 4.24 -5.63
N ARG A 123 -19.04 5.23 -4.95
CA ARG A 123 -19.55 6.59 -5.03
C ARG A 123 -18.42 7.56 -5.29
N LYS A 124 -18.61 8.40 -6.32
CA LYS A 124 -17.62 9.36 -6.80
C LYS A 124 -16.23 8.71 -6.97
N ALA A 125 -16.20 7.56 -7.59
CA ALA A 125 -14.96 6.90 -7.95
C ALA A 125 -14.40 7.55 -9.21
N LEU A 126 -13.35 8.31 -9.03
CA LEU A 126 -12.72 9.16 -10.03
C LEU A 126 -11.23 8.84 -10.09
N GLY A 127 -10.65 9.11 -11.22
CA GLY A 127 -9.24 8.98 -11.32
C GLY A 127 -8.58 9.97 -12.30
N SER A 128 -7.25 10.16 -12.30
CA SER A 128 -6.47 10.98 -13.24
C SER A 128 -5.10 10.37 -13.58
N LEU A 129 -4.74 10.36 -14.86
CA LEU A 129 -3.52 9.74 -15.40
C LEU A 129 -2.90 10.65 -16.46
N ARG A 130 -1.65 10.96 -16.31
CA ARG A 130 -0.82 11.42 -17.43
C ARG A 130 -0.11 10.21 -18.03
N TRP A 131 -0.32 10.00 -19.31
CA TRP A 131 0.19 8.83 -20.03
C TRP A 131 1.18 9.24 -21.10
N ASP A 132 2.37 8.65 -21.07
CA ASP A 132 3.32 8.72 -22.18
C ASP A 132 2.96 7.64 -23.21
N HIS A 133 2.32 8.04 -24.29
CA HIS A 133 1.81 7.11 -25.28
C HIS A 133 2.89 6.52 -26.21
N VAL A 134 4.09 7.09 -26.22
CA VAL A 134 5.23 6.56 -26.99
C VAL A 134 5.92 5.45 -26.20
N ASN A 135 6.15 5.68 -24.91
CA ASN A 135 6.80 4.70 -24.03
C ASN A 135 5.80 3.70 -23.43
N GLY A 136 4.51 3.94 -23.56
CA GLY A 136 3.46 3.07 -23.01
C GLY A 136 3.46 2.99 -21.49
N VAL A 137 3.74 4.12 -20.80
CA VAL A 137 3.85 4.14 -19.33
C VAL A 137 3.10 5.32 -18.69
N PRO A 138 2.54 5.13 -17.50
CA PRO A 138 1.99 6.24 -16.73
C PRO A 138 3.11 7.12 -16.19
N VAL A 139 2.97 8.43 -16.33
CA VAL A 139 3.90 9.44 -15.77
C VAL A 139 3.51 9.79 -14.34
N ASN A 140 2.24 10.03 -14.13
CA ASN A 140 1.64 10.22 -12.81
C ASN A 140 0.19 9.72 -12.82
N PHE A 141 -0.37 9.51 -11.65
CA PHE A 141 -1.81 9.25 -11.51
C PHE A 141 -2.34 9.67 -10.15
N THR A 142 -3.62 9.97 -10.10
CA THR A 142 -4.37 10.13 -8.86
C THR A 142 -5.66 9.37 -8.95
N GLY A 143 -6.19 8.94 -7.83
CA GLY A 143 -7.48 8.31 -7.78
C GLY A 143 -8.15 8.47 -6.44
N SER A 144 -9.48 8.53 -6.44
CA SER A 144 -10.27 8.67 -5.23
C SER A 144 -11.62 7.99 -5.35
N ALA A 145 -12.14 7.57 -4.20
CA ALA A 145 -13.53 7.17 -4.06
C ALA A 145 -14.03 7.60 -2.67
N ASP A 146 -15.16 8.28 -2.63
CA ASP A 146 -15.80 8.64 -1.37
C ASP A 146 -16.20 7.39 -0.58
N PHE A 147 -16.64 6.36 -1.31
CA PHE A 147 -17.20 5.17 -0.72
C PHE A 147 -17.06 3.97 -1.66
N LEU A 148 -16.61 2.85 -1.10
CA LEU A 148 -16.55 1.55 -1.75
C LEU A 148 -17.15 0.50 -0.83
N ILE A 149 -18.05 -0.33 -1.35
CA ILE A 149 -18.62 -1.46 -0.62
C ILE A 149 -18.76 -2.67 -1.54
N GLY A 150 -18.40 -3.83 -1.06
CA GLY A 150 -18.49 -5.03 -1.87
C GLY A 150 -18.55 -6.31 -1.05
N ASP A 151 -19.11 -7.33 -1.69
CA ASP A 151 -19.11 -8.71 -1.22
C ASP A 151 -18.19 -9.57 -2.10
N GLU A 152 -17.32 -10.34 -1.49
CA GLU A 152 -16.52 -11.31 -2.25
C GLU A 152 -17.39 -12.50 -2.71
N PRO A 153 -17.37 -12.87 -4.00
CA PRO A 153 -18.25 -13.91 -4.52
C PRO A 153 -18.05 -15.29 -3.84
N VAL A 154 -16.80 -15.71 -3.68
CA VAL A 154 -16.46 -17.05 -3.14
C VAL A 154 -16.46 -17.06 -1.61
N THR A 155 -15.79 -16.10 -0.99
CA THR A 155 -15.63 -16.08 0.46
C THR A 155 -16.81 -15.46 1.19
N ARG A 156 -17.71 -14.79 0.46
CA ARG A 156 -18.86 -14.02 0.98
C ARG A 156 -18.50 -13.01 2.07
N LYS A 157 -17.25 -12.57 2.08
CA LYS A 157 -16.81 -11.52 2.97
C LYS A 157 -17.32 -10.19 2.47
N HIS A 158 -17.90 -9.45 3.36
CA HIS A 158 -18.31 -8.07 3.10
C HIS A 158 -17.22 -7.11 3.55
N TRP A 159 -16.98 -6.07 2.77
CA TRP A 159 -16.06 -5.00 3.11
C TRP A 159 -16.60 -3.64 2.69
N LEU A 160 -16.24 -2.65 3.47
CA LEU A 160 -16.60 -1.26 3.27
C LEU A 160 -15.33 -0.42 3.44
N MET A 161 -15.18 0.60 2.61
CA MET A 161 -14.11 1.58 2.71
C MET A 161 -14.61 2.97 2.35
N ASN A 162 -14.20 3.96 3.12
CA ASN A 162 -14.52 5.37 2.89
C ASN A 162 -13.26 6.18 2.62
N GLY A 163 -13.38 7.20 1.79
CA GLY A 163 -12.36 8.21 1.57
C GLY A 163 -11.05 7.63 1.06
N LEU A 164 -11.11 6.69 0.10
CA LEU A 164 -9.92 6.18 -0.56
C LEU A 164 -9.28 7.28 -1.40
N VAL A 165 -7.99 7.48 -1.21
CA VAL A 165 -7.15 8.34 -2.04
C VAL A 165 -5.87 7.59 -2.38
N ILE A 166 -5.52 7.59 -3.67
CA ILE A 166 -4.23 7.08 -4.16
C ILE A 166 -3.62 8.18 -5.01
N ARG A 167 -2.33 8.46 -4.82
CA ARG A 167 -1.57 9.41 -5.62
C ARG A 167 -0.21 8.85 -5.95
N TRP A 168 0.18 9.05 -7.17
CA TRP A 168 1.52 8.81 -7.68
C TRP A 168 1.95 10.03 -8.48
N MET A 169 2.74 10.87 -7.85
CA MET A 169 3.20 12.15 -8.39
C MET A 169 4.74 12.17 -8.36
N PRO A 170 5.40 13.09 -9.08
CA PRO A 170 6.85 13.25 -8.98
C PRO A 170 7.34 13.49 -7.54
N GLU A 171 6.53 14.16 -6.73
CA GLU A 171 6.83 14.58 -5.36
C GLU A 171 6.24 13.69 -4.27
N GLU A 172 5.36 12.76 -4.59
CA GLU A 172 4.80 11.85 -3.58
C GLU A 172 4.26 10.53 -4.16
N ALA A 173 4.29 9.49 -3.35
CA ALA A 173 3.50 8.28 -3.53
C ALA A 173 2.63 8.08 -2.27
N ARG A 174 1.31 8.17 -2.42
CA ARG A 174 0.36 8.13 -1.30
C ARG A 174 -0.75 7.11 -1.52
N ILE A 175 -1.09 6.38 -0.44
CA ILE A 175 -2.33 5.61 -0.34
C ILE A 175 -2.93 5.91 1.03
N SER A 176 -4.19 6.34 1.06
CA SER A 176 -4.88 6.59 2.33
C SER A 176 -6.37 6.30 2.23
N TRP A 177 -7.00 6.01 3.37
CA TRP A 177 -8.45 5.91 3.53
C TRP A 177 -8.87 6.35 4.94
N GLN A 178 -10.09 6.85 5.06
CA GLN A 178 -10.61 7.39 6.32
C GLN A 178 -11.22 6.32 7.21
N ALA A 179 -11.90 5.32 6.63
CA ALA A 179 -12.45 4.20 7.38
C ALA A 179 -12.50 2.95 6.53
N ALA A 180 -12.25 1.80 7.14
CA ALA A 180 -12.52 0.52 6.52
C ALA A 180 -13.07 -0.46 7.54
N GLU A 181 -14.01 -1.29 7.11
CA GLU A 181 -14.58 -2.37 7.90
C GLU A 181 -14.70 -3.63 7.04
N TRP A 182 -14.50 -4.80 7.66
CA TRP A 182 -14.73 -6.07 6.99
C TRP A 182 -15.39 -7.06 7.94
N THR A 183 -16.29 -7.84 7.37
CA THR A 183 -17.06 -8.87 8.06
C THR A 183 -16.83 -10.24 7.43
N GLY A 184 -17.15 -11.30 8.16
CA GLY A 184 -17.17 -12.65 7.63
C GLY A 184 -18.46 -12.98 6.86
N PRO A 185 -18.58 -14.23 6.38
CA PRO A 185 -19.73 -14.67 5.59
C PRO A 185 -21.09 -14.50 6.27
N ASN A 186 -21.11 -14.59 7.59
CA ASN A 186 -22.33 -14.42 8.41
C ASN A 186 -22.49 -12.98 8.91
N ARG A 187 -21.81 -12.03 8.29
CA ARG A 187 -21.75 -10.62 8.67
C ARG A 187 -21.19 -10.35 10.07
N GLU A 188 -20.55 -11.34 10.70
CA GLU A 188 -19.82 -11.14 11.93
C GLU A 188 -18.62 -10.22 11.68
N LYS A 189 -18.44 -9.20 12.52
CA LYS A 189 -17.36 -8.24 12.38
C LYS A 189 -16.00 -8.93 12.54
N ARG A 190 -15.16 -8.84 11.53
CA ARG A 190 -13.80 -9.41 11.47
C ARG A 190 -12.71 -8.38 11.63
N GLY A 191 -13.04 -7.12 11.48
CA GLY A 191 -12.11 -6.04 11.72
C GLY A 191 -12.61 -4.70 11.20
N SER A 192 -11.98 -3.66 11.70
CA SER A 192 -12.18 -2.29 11.22
C SER A 192 -10.94 -1.45 11.51
N VAL A 193 -10.80 -0.35 10.80
CA VAL A 193 -9.81 0.69 11.04
C VAL A 193 -10.46 2.04 10.79
N LYS A 194 -10.14 3.06 11.60
CA LYS A 194 -10.70 4.41 11.43
C LYS A 194 -9.99 5.19 10.34
N SER A 195 -8.66 5.05 10.26
CA SER A 195 -7.89 5.66 9.19
C SER A 195 -6.61 4.88 8.95
N THR A 196 -6.11 4.98 7.72
CA THR A 196 -4.77 4.48 7.36
C THR A 196 -4.18 5.43 6.34
N SER A 197 -2.89 5.71 6.46
CA SER A 197 -2.12 6.44 5.46
C SER A 197 -0.74 5.81 5.28
N PHE A 198 -0.30 5.80 4.06
CA PHE A 198 1.06 5.45 3.65
C PHE A 198 1.52 6.53 2.68
N LEU A 199 2.64 7.15 2.97
CA LEU A 199 3.20 8.24 2.18
C LEU A 199 4.70 8.05 2.04
N LEU A 200 5.19 8.12 0.81
CA LEU A 200 6.62 8.25 0.46
C LEU A 200 6.80 9.58 -0.26
N TYR A 201 7.84 10.32 0.08
CA TYR A 201 8.11 11.65 -0.50
C TYR A 201 9.58 12.05 -0.36
N PRO A 202 10.07 13.00 -1.19
CA PRO A 202 11.43 13.53 -1.05
C PRO A 202 11.56 14.47 0.14
N GLY A 203 12.68 14.41 0.83
CA GLY A 203 13.15 15.41 1.78
C GLY A 203 13.98 16.52 1.12
N GLU A 204 14.54 17.43 1.94
CA GLU A 204 15.28 18.61 1.45
C GLU A 204 16.56 18.26 0.66
N ASN A 205 17.23 17.17 0.97
CA ASN A 205 18.49 16.73 0.34
C ASN A 205 18.31 15.48 -0.53
N ASP A 206 17.16 15.38 -1.23
CA ASP A 206 16.80 14.18 -2.00
C ASP A 206 16.66 12.90 -1.16
N GLU A 207 16.50 13.04 0.15
CA GLU A 207 16.23 11.92 1.05
C GLU A 207 14.88 11.30 0.74
N THR A 208 14.74 10.01 0.89
CA THR A 208 13.43 9.36 0.84
C THR A 208 12.82 9.30 2.23
N HIS A 209 11.68 9.91 2.41
CA HIS A 209 10.87 9.86 3.62
C HIS A 209 9.72 8.87 3.48
N LEU A 210 9.43 8.17 4.57
CA LEU A 210 8.27 7.29 4.70
C LEU A 210 7.48 7.67 5.95
N ASP A 211 6.19 7.96 5.76
CA ASP A 211 5.22 8.12 6.82
C ASP A 211 4.14 7.04 6.69
N TYR A 212 4.01 6.20 7.69
CA TYR A 212 2.94 5.22 7.82
C TYR A 212 2.15 5.48 9.10
N ALA A 213 0.84 5.49 8.98
CA ALA A 213 -0.04 5.56 10.15
C ALA A 213 -1.29 4.72 9.94
N HIS A 214 -1.76 4.09 11.02
CA HIS A 214 -3.14 3.67 11.14
C HIS A 214 -3.67 3.99 12.52
N ASP A 215 -4.96 4.31 12.61
CA ASP A 215 -5.66 4.58 13.86
C ASP A 215 -6.94 3.75 13.97
N GLY A 216 -7.29 3.40 15.20
CA GLY A 216 -8.52 2.70 15.53
C GLY A 216 -8.62 1.30 14.92
N LEU A 217 -7.50 0.62 14.69
CA LEU A 217 -7.51 -0.77 14.24
C LEU A 217 -8.16 -1.64 15.30
N TRP A 218 -9.23 -2.32 14.92
CA TRP A 218 -9.87 -3.33 15.71
C TRP A 218 -9.89 -4.66 14.96
N LEU A 219 -9.38 -5.69 15.59
CA LEU A 219 -9.43 -7.07 15.13
C LEU A 219 -9.74 -7.96 16.33
N PRO A 220 -10.36 -9.14 16.17
CA PRO A 220 -10.71 -10.01 17.29
C PRO A 220 -9.54 -10.71 17.97
N SER A 221 -8.30 -10.42 17.63
CA SER A 221 -7.11 -11.00 18.26
C SER A 221 -6.57 -10.18 19.42
N LEU A 222 -5.90 -10.85 20.38
CA LEU A 222 -5.48 -10.25 21.65
C LEU A 222 -4.35 -9.22 21.56
N LEU A 223 -3.45 -9.36 20.58
CA LEU A 223 -2.19 -8.61 20.46
C LEU A 223 -2.20 -7.56 19.36
N GLN A 224 -3.26 -6.73 19.26
CA GLN A 224 -3.28 -5.78 18.17
C GLN A 224 -3.03 -4.36 18.59
N PRO A 225 -2.04 -3.72 17.96
CA PRO A 225 -1.90 -2.29 18.10
C PRO A 225 -3.14 -1.60 17.51
N ARG A 226 -3.75 -0.74 18.33
CA ARG A 226 -4.88 0.09 17.95
C ARG A 226 -4.43 1.23 17.05
N THR A 227 -3.30 1.80 17.41
CA THR A 227 -2.66 2.91 16.69
C THR A 227 -1.21 2.54 16.39
N VAL A 228 -0.76 2.80 15.18
CA VAL A 228 0.67 2.72 14.81
C VAL A 228 1.01 3.94 13.98
N ARG A 229 2.15 4.54 14.26
CA ARG A 229 2.81 5.55 13.42
C ARG A 229 4.26 5.17 13.24
N ILE A 230 4.75 5.29 12.02
CA ILE A 230 6.15 5.07 11.70
C ILE A 230 6.57 6.22 10.80
N LYS A 231 7.62 6.95 11.19
CA LYS A 231 8.30 7.94 10.36
C LYS A 231 9.74 7.53 10.21
N SER A 232 10.20 7.52 9.00
CA SER A 232 11.60 7.23 8.71
C SER A 232 12.11 8.03 7.54
N SER A 233 13.41 8.28 7.53
CA SER A 233 14.14 8.94 6.45
C SER A 233 15.37 8.14 6.06
N SER A 234 15.81 8.25 4.81
CA SER A 234 17.00 7.57 4.33
C SER A 234 17.76 8.43 3.33
N THR A 235 18.95 8.81 3.69
CA THR A 235 19.93 9.40 2.77
C THR A 235 20.59 8.35 1.88
N GLY A 236 20.59 7.09 2.32
CA GLY A 236 21.11 5.94 1.54
C GLY A 236 20.18 5.48 0.44
N LEU A 237 18.99 6.03 0.38
CA LEU A 237 18.02 5.81 -0.68
C LEU A 237 17.47 7.17 -1.14
N PRO A 238 18.23 7.92 -1.99
CA PRO A 238 17.75 9.19 -2.54
C PRO A 238 16.42 9.01 -3.28
N TRP A 239 15.53 10.00 -3.21
CA TRP A 239 14.24 9.93 -3.91
C TRP A 239 14.41 9.78 -5.42
N SER A 240 15.40 10.44 -5.99
CA SER A 240 15.79 10.30 -7.40
C SER A 240 16.12 8.86 -7.81
N GLU A 241 16.57 8.02 -6.88
CA GLU A 241 16.84 6.60 -7.08
C GLU A 241 15.67 5.68 -6.65
N ALA A 242 14.97 6.02 -5.58
CA ALA A 242 13.82 5.27 -5.09
C ALA A 242 12.63 5.35 -6.05
N ARG A 243 12.35 6.55 -6.56
CA ARG A 243 11.20 6.81 -7.43
C ARG A 243 11.19 5.96 -8.71
N PRO A 244 12.27 5.79 -9.48
CA PRO A 244 12.29 4.89 -10.64
C PRO A 244 11.98 3.44 -10.29
N ILE A 245 12.43 2.94 -9.14
CA ILE A 245 12.13 1.57 -8.67
C ILE A 245 10.64 1.42 -8.39
N LEU A 246 10.06 2.40 -7.67
CA LEU A 246 8.63 2.43 -7.38
C LEU A 246 7.81 2.56 -8.67
N GLN A 247 8.23 3.43 -9.61
CA GLN A 247 7.60 3.61 -10.91
C GLN A 247 7.59 2.31 -11.71
N LYS A 248 8.74 1.64 -11.79
CA LYS A 248 8.85 0.35 -12.46
C LYS A 248 7.89 -0.68 -11.83
N GLY A 249 7.89 -0.81 -10.51
CA GLY A 249 7.01 -1.74 -9.83
C GLY A 249 5.52 -1.42 -10.01
N PHE A 250 5.17 -0.14 -10.09
CA PHE A 250 3.83 0.29 -10.44
C PHE A 250 3.46 -0.10 -11.88
N ASN A 251 4.35 0.18 -12.85
CA ASN A 251 4.14 -0.21 -14.24
C ASN A 251 4.01 -1.73 -14.39
N ASP A 252 4.85 -2.50 -13.70
CA ASP A 252 4.79 -3.97 -13.71
C ASP A 252 3.43 -4.48 -13.17
N MET A 253 2.85 -3.83 -12.15
CA MET A 253 1.49 -4.13 -11.68
C MET A 253 0.43 -3.78 -12.72
N MET A 254 0.55 -2.63 -13.37
CA MET A 254 -0.39 -2.20 -14.43
C MET A 254 -0.34 -3.13 -15.65
N THR A 255 0.79 -3.73 -15.94
CA THR A 255 1.00 -4.66 -17.07
C THR A 255 0.79 -6.13 -16.70
N GLY A 256 0.15 -6.42 -15.57
CA GLY A 256 -0.33 -7.76 -15.19
C GLY A 256 0.55 -8.54 -14.22
N LEU A 257 1.64 -7.95 -13.68
CA LEU A 257 2.38 -8.62 -12.62
C LEU A 257 1.55 -8.67 -11.33
N ALA A 258 1.39 -9.87 -10.76
CA ALA A 258 0.66 -10.04 -9.53
C ALA A 258 1.19 -9.12 -8.41
N PRO A 259 0.33 -8.37 -7.70
CA PRO A 259 0.73 -7.33 -6.73
C PRO A 259 1.65 -7.84 -5.62
N ARG A 260 1.56 -9.11 -5.27
CA ARG A 260 2.45 -9.73 -4.29
C ARG A 260 3.87 -9.88 -4.82
N ALA A 261 4.00 -10.21 -6.10
CA ALA A 261 5.30 -10.33 -6.77
C ALA A 261 5.91 -8.93 -6.98
N ALA A 262 5.15 -7.98 -7.50
CA ALA A 262 5.59 -6.59 -7.68
C ALA A 262 6.06 -5.96 -6.36
N ARG A 263 5.32 -6.12 -5.27
CA ARG A 263 5.72 -5.59 -3.94
C ARG A 263 7.00 -6.23 -3.41
N ARG A 264 7.18 -7.54 -3.63
CA ARG A 264 8.43 -8.21 -3.24
C ARG A 264 9.61 -7.69 -4.06
N GLN A 265 9.41 -7.50 -5.35
CA GLN A 265 10.43 -6.95 -6.23
C GLN A 265 10.79 -5.53 -5.84
N ILE A 266 9.80 -4.64 -5.67
CA ILE A 266 10.00 -3.27 -5.18
C ILE A 266 10.80 -3.27 -3.88
N ALA A 267 10.36 -4.04 -2.88
CA ALA A 267 11.02 -4.09 -1.59
C ALA A 267 12.48 -4.60 -1.69
N ASN A 268 12.72 -5.60 -2.54
CA ASN A 268 14.06 -6.13 -2.79
C ASN A 268 14.96 -5.11 -3.50
N ASP A 269 14.44 -4.45 -4.53
CA ASP A 269 15.21 -3.49 -5.32
C ASP A 269 15.56 -2.24 -4.48
N LEU A 270 14.61 -1.74 -3.68
CA LEU A 270 14.85 -0.65 -2.72
C LEU A 270 15.88 -1.05 -1.67
N TRP A 271 15.76 -2.26 -1.10
CA TRP A 271 16.72 -2.76 -0.13
C TRP A 271 18.13 -2.92 -0.74
N GLN A 272 18.24 -3.51 -1.93
CA GLN A 272 19.53 -3.67 -2.60
C GLN A 272 20.19 -2.31 -2.84
N LYS A 273 19.41 -1.31 -3.28
CA LYS A 273 19.92 0.03 -3.52
C LYS A 273 20.39 0.70 -2.23
N ALA A 274 19.61 0.61 -1.16
CA ALA A 274 20.02 1.11 0.16
C ALA A 274 21.28 0.41 0.68
N ALA A 275 21.39 -0.92 0.49
CA ALA A 275 22.54 -1.70 0.90
C ALA A 275 23.82 -1.39 0.07
N ASP A 276 23.67 -1.09 -1.21
CA ASP A 276 24.79 -0.69 -2.09
C ASP A 276 25.31 0.70 -1.71
N ASN A 277 24.44 1.61 -1.32
CA ASN A 277 24.81 2.95 -0.89
C ASN A 277 25.37 2.98 0.55
N GLY A 278 25.06 1.97 1.37
CA GLY A 278 25.60 1.82 2.73
C GLY A 278 25.23 2.92 3.71
N ALA A 279 24.24 3.72 3.39
CA ALA A 279 23.82 4.83 4.25
C ALA A 279 22.69 4.42 5.22
N PRO A 280 22.56 5.11 6.35
CA PRO A 280 21.57 4.76 7.35
C PRO A 280 20.14 5.04 6.91
N VAL A 281 19.21 4.22 7.40
CA VAL A 281 17.78 4.48 7.48
C VAL A 281 17.49 4.93 8.91
N LYS A 282 17.18 6.18 9.08
CA LYS A 282 16.83 6.76 10.36
C LYS A 282 15.36 6.52 10.63
N ILE A 283 15.06 6.01 11.80
CA ILE A 283 13.70 5.90 12.34
C ILE A 283 13.48 7.11 13.25
N ASP A 284 12.73 8.09 12.76
CA ASP A 284 12.45 9.31 13.51
C ASP A 284 11.37 9.08 14.58
N GLU A 285 10.42 8.19 14.29
CA GLU A 285 9.34 7.82 15.20
C GLU A 285 8.83 6.41 14.89
N ILE A 286 8.72 5.57 15.91
CA ILE A 286 7.83 4.43 15.96
C ILE A 286 6.92 4.65 17.15
N TYR A 287 5.62 4.82 16.91
CA TYR A 287 4.61 4.90 17.96
C TYR A 287 3.64 3.74 17.80
N VAL A 288 3.42 3.00 18.88
CA VAL A 288 2.49 1.86 18.92
C VAL A 288 1.66 1.97 20.19
N GLU A 289 0.35 1.99 20.05
CA GLU A 289 -0.60 2.01 21.17
C GLU A 289 -1.64 0.91 21.02
N GLY A 290 -1.96 0.24 22.13
CA GLY A 290 -3.06 -0.72 22.18
C GLY A 290 -3.19 -1.43 23.52
N ARG A 291 -4.42 -1.56 24.00
CA ARG A 291 -4.79 -2.35 25.20
C ARG A 291 -3.98 -2.07 26.48
N GLY A 292 -3.66 -0.82 26.72
CA GLY A 292 -2.86 -0.43 27.90
C GLY A 292 -1.36 -0.61 27.70
N LEU A 293 -0.93 -0.80 26.47
CA LEU A 293 0.45 -0.75 26.03
C LEU A 293 0.65 0.52 25.21
N GLU A 294 1.75 1.20 25.44
CA GLU A 294 2.23 2.30 24.60
C GLU A 294 3.74 2.16 24.44
N ALA A 295 4.21 2.19 23.20
CA ALA A 295 5.63 2.16 22.89
C ALA A 295 5.98 3.33 21.99
N LEU A 296 7.03 4.05 22.32
CA LEU A 296 7.64 5.08 21.52
C LEU A 296 9.09 4.68 21.23
N GLY A 297 9.49 4.71 19.95
CA GLY A 297 10.83 4.32 19.55
C GLY A 297 11.42 5.25 18.54
N LYS A 298 12.75 5.33 18.52
CA LYS A 298 13.57 6.01 17.53
C LYS A 298 14.89 5.27 17.37
N GLY A 299 15.52 5.38 16.20
CA GLY A 299 16.79 4.67 15.98
C GLY A 299 17.34 4.85 14.60
N GLU A 300 18.34 4.03 14.31
CA GLU A 300 19.02 4.05 13.03
C GLU A 300 19.45 2.65 12.63
N PHE A 301 19.20 2.29 11.38
CA PHE A 301 19.60 1.01 10.80
C PHE A 301 20.36 1.25 9.51
N ILE A 302 21.34 0.39 9.24
CA ILE A 302 22.10 0.39 7.99
C ILE A 302 21.76 -0.88 7.22
N ALA A 303 21.29 -0.73 5.99
CA ALA A 303 21.12 -1.86 5.08
C ALA A 303 22.49 -2.39 4.65
N GLN A 304 22.73 -3.68 4.81
CA GLN A 304 24.05 -4.29 4.53
C GLN A 304 23.87 -5.72 4.02
N LYS A 305 24.43 -6.02 2.85
CA LYS A 305 24.41 -7.38 2.27
C LYS A 305 25.11 -8.43 3.15
N ALA A 306 26.13 -8.00 3.91
CA ALA A 306 26.88 -8.86 4.82
C ALA A 306 26.21 -9.08 6.17
N ALA A 307 25.16 -8.32 6.50
CA ALA A 307 24.40 -8.52 7.73
C ALA A 307 23.45 -9.72 7.57
N ARG A 308 23.35 -10.57 8.59
CA ARG A 308 22.55 -11.80 8.55
C ARG A 308 21.09 -11.58 8.18
N TYR A 309 20.48 -10.50 8.65
CA TYR A 309 19.09 -10.13 8.32
C TYR A 309 19.01 -8.99 7.30
N GLY A 310 20.14 -8.66 6.65
CA GLY A 310 20.21 -7.56 5.70
C GLY A 310 20.34 -6.18 6.34
N PHE A 311 20.29 -6.09 7.67
CA PHE A 311 20.37 -4.84 8.44
C PHE A 311 21.18 -5.04 9.71
N SER A 312 21.81 -3.96 10.18
CA SER A 312 22.30 -3.81 11.55
C SER A 312 21.98 -2.40 12.02
N GLY A 313 21.84 -2.19 13.33
CA GLY A 313 21.48 -0.87 13.85
C GLY A 313 21.01 -0.91 15.28
N GLN A 314 20.46 0.22 15.75
CA GLN A 314 20.04 0.45 17.12
C GLN A 314 18.66 1.10 17.14
N LEU A 315 17.85 0.74 18.13
CA LEU A 315 16.52 1.30 18.38
C LEU A 315 16.36 1.54 19.88
N ASP A 316 16.15 2.79 20.26
CA ASP A 316 15.74 3.18 21.61
C ASP A 316 14.21 3.07 21.70
N VAL A 317 13.69 2.38 22.71
CA VAL A 317 12.24 2.18 22.91
C VAL A 317 11.85 2.50 24.34
N ASP A 318 10.88 3.39 24.50
CA ASP A 318 10.19 3.65 25.76
C ASP A 318 8.86 2.89 25.77
N LEU A 319 8.65 2.03 26.72
CA LEU A 319 7.46 1.18 26.87
C LEU A 319 6.68 1.50 28.14
N ILE A 320 5.39 1.77 28.01
CA ILE A 320 4.42 1.84 29.11
C ILE A 320 3.55 0.57 29.07
N GLY A 321 3.26 0.01 30.26
CA GLY A 321 2.41 -1.16 30.36
C GLY A 321 3.15 -2.49 30.14
N ARG A 322 4.41 -2.57 30.53
CA ARG A 322 5.25 -3.78 30.44
C ARG A 322 4.57 -5.03 30.99
N GLU A 323 3.88 -4.92 32.14
CA GLU A 323 3.19 -6.04 32.79
C GLU A 323 2.09 -6.61 31.90
N ARG A 324 1.40 -5.74 31.16
CA ARG A 324 0.38 -6.16 30.19
C ARG A 324 0.97 -6.97 29.03
N LEU A 325 2.17 -6.60 28.58
CA LEU A 325 2.86 -7.35 27.52
C LEU A 325 3.30 -8.72 28.04
N GLN A 326 3.78 -8.81 29.28
CA GLN A 326 4.12 -10.08 29.95
C GLN A 326 2.89 -11.01 30.06
N ASP A 327 1.75 -10.48 30.51
CA ASP A 327 0.48 -11.21 30.56
C ASP A 327 0.04 -11.76 29.22
N LEU A 328 0.21 -10.97 28.15
CA LEU A 328 -0.18 -11.34 26.80
C LEU A 328 0.74 -12.41 26.19
N ILE A 329 2.03 -12.38 26.49
CA ILE A 329 3.02 -13.38 26.07
C ILE A 329 2.81 -14.71 26.81
N GLY A 330 2.43 -14.65 28.08
CA GLY A 330 2.19 -15.84 28.94
C GLY A 330 0.90 -16.60 28.65
N THR A 331 0.01 -16.09 27.74
CA THR A 331 -1.26 -16.78 27.46
C THR A 331 -1.12 -17.85 26.37
N PRO A 332 -1.62 -19.10 26.61
CA PRO A 332 -1.48 -20.24 25.69
C PRO A 332 -2.17 -20.09 24.31
N GLN A 333 -2.89 -19.00 24.08
CA GLN A 333 -3.68 -18.75 22.87
C GLN A 333 -2.94 -17.93 21.79
N SER A 334 -1.64 -17.69 21.95
CA SER A 334 -0.85 -16.97 20.93
C SER A 334 -0.65 -17.83 19.68
N PRO A 335 -1.03 -17.34 18.49
CA PRO A 335 -0.79 -18.08 17.26
C PRO A 335 0.69 -18.33 17.02
N THR A 336 1.00 -19.42 16.35
CA THR A 336 2.30 -20.03 16.12
C THR A 336 3.47 -19.14 15.68
N LEU A 337 3.23 -17.94 15.16
CA LEU A 337 4.29 -16.98 14.80
C LEU A 337 4.87 -16.23 16.02
N LEU A 338 4.06 -16.01 17.06
CA LEU A 338 4.51 -15.43 18.32
C LEU A 338 5.17 -16.48 19.22
N GLY A 339 4.77 -17.75 19.11
CA GLY A 339 5.36 -18.84 19.91
C GLY A 339 6.87 -18.99 19.73
N ALA A 340 7.39 -18.77 18.52
CA ALA A 340 8.83 -18.80 18.26
C ALA A 340 9.59 -17.56 18.79
N LEU A 341 8.89 -16.44 19.01
CA LEU A 341 9.48 -15.19 19.53
C LEU A 341 9.28 -15.04 21.04
N VAL A 342 8.44 -15.88 21.67
CA VAL A 342 8.13 -15.79 23.11
C VAL A 342 9.37 -15.86 24.01
N PRO A 343 10.34 -16.80 23.82
CA PRO A 343 11.53 -16.83 24.67
C PRO A 343 12.34 -15.54 24.59
N PHE A 344 12.53 -15.01 23.37
CA PHE A 344 13.28 -13.78 23.14
C PHE A 344 12.56 -12.55 23.67
N ALA A 345 11.22 -12.53 23.57
CA ALA A 345 10.41 -11.46 24.13
C ALA A 345 10.47 -11.44 25.66
N VAL A 346 10.50 -12.59 26.32
CA VAL A 346 10.59 -12.68 27.79
C VAL A 346 11.93 -12.16 28.28
N ASP A 347 13.03 -12.65 27.71
CA ASP A 347 14.39 -12.23 28.12
C ASP A 347 14.63 -10.75 27.76
N GLY A 348 14.19 -10.31 26.58
CA GLY A 348 14.26 -8.91 26.17
C GLY A 348 13.46 -7.98 27.07
N LEU A 349 12.23 -8.38 27.46
CA LEU A 349 11.43 -7.61 28.41
C LEU A 349 12.03 -7.58 29.80
N ALA A 350 12.68 -8.68 30.25
CA ALA A 350 13.36 -8.73 31.54
C ALA A 350 14.56 -7.78 31.61
N ALA A 351 15.22 -7.53 30.47
CA ALA A 351 16.37 -6.64 30.38
C ALA A 351 16.04 -5.14 30.45
N GLY A 352 14.75 -4.76 30.41
CA GLY A 352 14.33 -3.35 30.45
C GLY A 352 14.70 -2.62 31.73
N GLU A 353 15.15 -1.38 31.62
CA GLU A 353 15.54 -0.51 32.70
C GLU A 353 14.39 0.44 33.10
N PRO A 354 14.22 0.75 34.40
CA PRO A 354 13.24 1.74 34.83
C PRO A 354 13.52 3.12 34.24
N GLY A 355 12.54 3.68 33.50
CA GLY A 355 12.58 5.01 32.97
C GLY A 355 11.82 6.02 33.85
N THR A 356 11.59 7.20 33.28
CA THR A 356 10.79 8.25 33.94
C THR A 356 9.29 8.03 33.72
N GLN A 357 8.45 8.51 34.66
CA GLN A 357 6.98 8.48 34.54
C GLN A 357 6.36 7.09 34.31
N GLY A 358 6.99 6.02 34.85
CA GLY A 358 6.47 4.65 34.72
C GLY A 358 6.76 3.97 33.41
N THR A 359 7.67 4.52 32.62
CA THR A 359 8.19 3.87 31.41
C THR A 359 9.23 2.79 31.78
N THR A 360 9.43 1.86 30.84
CA THR A 360 10.59 0.95 30.83
C THR A 360 11.35 1.23 29.55
N ASN A 361 12.65 1.49 29.67
CA ASN A 361 13.52 1.86 28.57
C ASN A 361 14.27 0.64 28.04
N TYR A 362 14.37 0.53 26.73
CA TYR A 362 15.08 -0.53 26.04
C TYR A 362 15.99 0.10 24.99
N ASP A 363 17.27 -0.19 25.07
CA ASP A 363 18.24 0.00 24.02
C ASP A 363 18.41 -1.35 23.29
N VAL A 364 17.93 -1.41 22.04
CA VAL A 364 17.88 -2.63 21.24
C VAL A 364 18.89 -2.53 20.10
N GLU A 365 19.92 -3.35 20.14
CA GLU A 365 20.91 -3.45 19.07
C GLU A 365 20.68 -4.70 18.22
N LEU A 366 20.64 -4.53 16.90
CA LEU A 366 20.71 -5.61 15.92
C LEU A 366 22.11 -5.65 15.33
N LEU A 367 22.89 -6.64 15.72
CA LEU A 367 24.27 -6.79 15.27
C LEU A 367 24.37 -7.46 13.88
N ARG A 368 25.48 -7.23 13.16
CA ARG A 368 25.70 -7.80 11.82
C ARG A 368 25.61 -9.32 11.74
N ASP A 369 26.04 -10.00 12.82
CA ASP A 369 25.99 -11.46 12.93
C ASP A 369 24.60 -12.01 13.27
N GLY A 370 23.61 -11.12 13.44
CA GLY A 370 22.21 -11.44 13.72
C GLY A 370 21.93 -11.61 15.21
N ARG A 371 22.87 -11.29 16.11
CA ARG A 371 22.56 -11.20 17.55
C ARG A 371 21.67 -9.99 17.81
N ILE A 372 20.74 -10.17 18.73
CA ILE A 372 19.93 -9.08 19.28
C ILE A 372 20.38 -8.88 20.72
N VAL A 373 20.78 -7.65 21.04
CA VAL A 373 21.20 -7.22 22.37
C VAL A 373 20.19 -6.21 22.87
N VAL A 374 19.76 -6.33 24.12
CA VAL A 374 18.83 -5.42 24.79
C VAL A 374 19.46 -4.96 26.08
N ASN A 375 19.72 -3.66 26.23
CA ASN A 375 20.41 -3.05 27.35
C ASN A 375 21.71 -3.81 27.72
N GLY A 376 22.52 -4.14 26.72
CA GLY A 376 23.77 -4.88 26.87
C GLY A 376 23.65 -6.39 27.09
N ILE A 377 22.43 -6.94 27.19
CA ILE A 377 22.18 -8.37 27.37
C ILE A 377 21.83 -9.02 26.03
N THR A 378 22.58 -10.06 25.64
CA THR A 378 22.24 -10.81 24.43
C THR A 378 21.01 -11.66 24.66
N VAL A 379 19.88 -11.28 24.06
CA VAL A 379 18.60 -11.98 24.16
C VAL A 379 18.37 -12.97 23.01
N PHE A 380 19.14 -12.82 21.92
CA PHE A 380 19.13 -13.73 20.78
C PHE A 380 20.53 -13.92 20.24
N SER A 381 21.03 -15.15 20.21
CA SER A 381 22.43 -15.45 19.83
C SER A 381 22.65 -15.59 18.34
N GLY A 382 21.63 -15.51 17.51
CA GLY A 382 21.77 -15.67 16.04
C GLY A 382 22.09 -17.10 15.58
N THR A 383 22.30 -18.06 16.46
CA THR A 383 22.56 -19.44 16.12
C THR A 383 21.26 -20.18 15.85
N SER A 384 20.78 -20.14 14.62
CA SER A 384 19.88 -21.20 14.14
C SER A 384 20.76 -22.31 13.58
N GLY A 385 20.47 -23.52 13.96
CA GLY A 385 21.18 -24.71 13.54
C GLY A 385 21.41 -24.79 12.03
N SER A 386 22.56 -25.28 11.71
CA SER A 386 22.97 -25.83 10.42
C SER A 386 21.97 -26.81 9.84
#